data_fc2a1ff43d068438b8ff49bbf840f2ee
#
_entry.id   fc2a1ff43d068438b8ff49bbf840f2ee
#
_cell.length_a   1.000
_cell.length_b   1.000
_cell.length_c   1.000
_cell.angle_alpha   90.00
_cell.angle_beta   90.00
_cell.angle_gamma   90.00
#
_symmetry.space_group_name_H-M   'P 1'
#
loop_
_entity.id
_entity.type
_entity.pdbx_description
1 polymer ?
#
loop_
_entity_poly.entity_id
_entity_poly.type
_entity_poly.pdbx_seq_one_letter_code
_entity_poly.pdbx_strand_id
1 'polypeptide(L)'
;LWRYGWEKERVRPIGWYDEHGPRATMQVSPDGDYTQTGIRWNSQGYTSPTHKQYIEAPARSGLYYLHAKGESGAFFSFPWIVAPKEPSAAVAVLAANINWNAYNNFGGRSNYIHADGFVPTPTVNARYELKRYTDKRHLLFSEPDYPPLSFDRPEPLNFIPENDRITDPIEGRSACHVAPAEWRTVGWLEREGYAYDLYAETQLDSGVLDLDQYKVLIISAHPEYWSAKMYYRLKEWVFERGGKLMYLGGNGLNCEVEFLDEYTMKVKNGDQGGGFSHLQKIGKESRFDLCHESEAKLLGVTCSETGIMTGAPYRALKADHWVFAGTGLKDGDIFGENCLHMRCPGGASGHETDKMTVSSPAGCELLAKGLNPDDGGAEIVYHCTDSGGEVFAVGSISYPSALPVDDAISRITANVLNRFLG
;
A
#
# COMPACT_ATOMS: atom_id res chain seq x y z
N LEU A 1 22.18 5.87 -3.45
CA LEU A 1 21.19 4.80 -3.42
C LEU A 1 21.28 4.05 -2.10
N TRP A 2 20.15 3.83 -1.47
CA TRP A 2 20.02 3.14 -0.20
C TRP A 2 18.99 2.02 -0.33
N ARG A 3 19.20 0.91 0.36
CA ARG A 3 18.26 -0.18 0.53
C ARG A 3 17.60 -0.07 1.91
N TYR A 4 16.29 -0.26 1.95
CA TYR A 4 15.48 -0.14 3.16
C TYR A 4 14.98 -1.53 3.56
N GLY A 5 15.71 -2.19 4.45
CA GLY A 5 15.33 -3.40 5.17
C GLY A 5 15.08 -3.10 6.63
N TRP A 6 15.44 -4.02 7.52
CA TRP A 6 15.43 -3.74 8.97
C TRP A 6 16.35 -2.56 9.31
N GLU A 7 17.56 -2.57 8.73
CA GLU A 7 18.46 -1.45 8.74
C GLU A 7 18.50 -0.80 7.35
N LYS A 8 18.80 0.50 7.32
CA LYS A 8 19.10 1.20 6.07
C LYS A 8 20.52 0.93 5.65
N GLU A 9 20.70 0.40 4.47
CA GLU A 9 22.00 0.08 3.89
C GLU A 9 22.33 1.02 2.75
N ARG A 10 23.49 1.70 2.84
CA ARG A 10 24.00 2.49 1.72
C ARG A 10 24.58 1.55 0.65
N VAL A 11 23.94 1.51 -0.51
CA VAL A 11 24.36 0.64 -1.62
C VAL A 11 25.51 1.28 -2.40
N ARG A 12 25.32 2.51 -2.88
CA ARG A 12 26.35 3.26 -3.63
C ARG A 12 25.99 4.73 -3.80
N PRO A 13 26.98 5.61 -4.04
CA PRO A 13 26.73 6.94 -4.57
C PRO A 13 26.23 6.84 -6.02
N ILE A 14 25.44 7.80 -6.47
CA ILE A 14 24.96 7.88 -7.85
C ILE A 14 25.73 8.94 -8.62
N GLY A 15 25.80 10.15 -8.12
CA GLY A 15 26.52 11.25 -8.76
C GLY A 15 26.14 12.61 -8.21
N TRP A 16 26.59 13.65 -8.89
CA TRP A 16 26.30 15.04 -8.58
C TRP A 16 25.38 15.62 -9.63
N TYR A 17 24.52 16.55 -9.18
CA TYR A 17 23.53 17.23 -10.03
C TYR A 17 23.61 18.72 -9.74
N ASP A 18 24.56 19.41 -10.34
CA ASP A 18 24.79 20.82 -10.13
C ASP A 18 24.12 21.70 -11.18
N GLU A 19 23.68 21.13 -12.28
CA GLU A 19 23.14 21.86 -13.43
C GLU A 19 21.63 22.06 -13.43
N HIS A 20 20.93 21.49 -12.45
CA HIS A 20 19.49 21.33 -12.60
C HIS A 20 18.65 22.40 -11.96
N GLY A 21 19.17 23.17 -11.03
CA GLY A 21 18.48 24.31 -10.44
C GLY A 21 16.94 24.28 -10.52
N PRO A 22 16.29 25.41 -10.69
CA PRO A 22 14.83 25.50 -10.78
C PRO A 22 14.22 25.04 -12.12
N ARG A 23 14.99 24.50 -13.05
CA ARG A 23 14.50 24.10 -14.39
C ARG A 23 13.35 23.10 -14.35
N ALA A 24 13.41 22.15 -13.43
CA ALA A 24 12.39 21.13 -13.29
C ALA A 24 11.00 21.72 -13.07
N THR A 25 10.92 22.74 -12.24
CA THR A 25 9.65 23.40 -11.93
C THR A 25 9.13 24.26 -13.06
N MET A 26 9.99 24.75 -13.92
CA MET A 26 9.59 25.57 -15.08
C MET A 26 9.14 24.73 -16.27
N GLN A 27 9.64 23.52 -16.42
CA GLN A 27 9.33 22.67 -17.57
C GLN A 27 8.00 21.92 -17.43
N VAL A 28 7.49 21.81 -16.24
CA VAL A 28 6.17 21.21 -16.00
C VAL A 28 5.05 22.16 -16.36
N SER A 29 5.31 23.43 -16.25
CA SER A 29 4.34 24.50 -16.34
C SER A 29 3.82 24.80 -17.74
N PRO A 30 4.63 24.84 -18.81
CA PRO A 30 4.17 25.30 -20.13
C PRO A 30 3.22 24.34 -20.83
N ASP A 31 3.34 23.05 -20.58
CA ASP A 31 2.56 22.05 -21.29
C ASP A 31 1.20 21.81 -20.62
N GLY A 32 0.98 22.47 -19.51
CA GLY A 32 -0.33 22.70 -18.89
C GLY A 32 -1.09 21.47 -18.43
N ASP A 33 -0.50 20.29 -18.57
CA ASP A 33 -1.27 19.08 -18.60
C ASP A 33 -1.15 18.21 -17.35
N TYR A 34 -0.27 18.60 -16.45
CA TYR A 34 -0.10 17.80 -15.23
C TYR A 34 -1.22 18.00 -14.22
N THR A 35 -2.08 18.97 -14.41
CA THR A 35 -3.32 19.12 -13.67
C THR A 35 -4.47 18.39 -14.32
N GLN A 36 -4.41 18.03 -15.59
CA GLN A 36 -5.51 17.44 -16.35
C GLN A 36 -5.30 15.99 -16.72
N THR A 37 -4.09 15.55 -17.02
CA THR A 37 -3.82 14.20 -17.51
C THR A 37 -2.83 13.39 -16.67
N GLY A 38 -2.37 13.94 -15.53
CA GLY A 38 -1.36 13.26 -14.75
C GLY A 38 -0.11 13.00 -15.58
N ILE A 39 0.63 14.02 -15.86
CA ILE A 39 1.78 14.14 -16.75
C ILE A 39 2.64 12.91 -16.89
N ARG A 40 3.00 12.65 -18.12
CA ARG A 40 4.21 11.97 -18.51
C ARG A 40 5.41 12.91 -18.35
N TRP A 41 5.92 12.96 -17.16
CA TRP A 41 7.02 13.85 -16.80
C TRP A 41 8.24 13.70 -17.71
N ASN A 42 8.61 12.46 -18.06
CA ASN A 42 9.74 12.18 -18.94
C ASN A 42 9.50 12.50 -20.40
N SER A 43 8.27 12.44 -20.89
CA SER A 43 8.01 12.64 -22.31
C SER A 43 8.00 14.10 -22.71
N GLN A 44 7.83 15.04 -21.77
CA GLN A 44 7.65 16.45 -22.09
C GLN A 44 8.75 17.37 -21.57
N GLY A 45 9.44 17.06 -20.48
CA GLY A 45 10.35 18.04 -19.88
C GLY A 45 11.78 17.58 -19.63
N TYR A 46 12.02 16.29 -19.51
CA TYR A 46 13.30 15.76 -19.05
C TYR A 46 14.09 14.96 -20.09
N THR A 47 13.78 15.12 -21.34
CA THR A 47 14.45 14.41 -22.44
C THR A 47 15.77 15.07 -22.89
N SER A 48 16.37 15.93 -22.09
CA SER A 48 17.68 16.48 -22.43
C SER A 48 18.71 15.37 -22.47
N PRO A 49 19.46 15.20 -23.56
CA PRO A 49 20.52 14.18 -23.63
C PRO A 49 21.65 14.42 -22.62
N THR A 50 21.76 15.64 -22.10
CA THR A 50 22.73 15.99 -21.03
C THR A 50 22.27 15.59 -19.64
N HIS A 51 21.01 15.23 -19.48
CA HIS A 51 20.41 14.86 -18.19
C HIS A 51 20.02 13.39 -18.09
N LYS A 52 20.45 12.57 -19.05
CA LYS A 52 20.20 11.13 -18.99
C LYS A 52 21.06 10.49 -17.90
N GLN A 53 20.43 10.19 -16.82
CA GLN A 53 21.03 9.33 -15.81
C GLN A 53 20.34 7.98 -15.80
N TYR A 54 21.11 6.99 -16.14
CA TYR A 54 20.70 5.61 -16.00
C TYR A 54 21.24 5.08 -14.69
N ILE A 55 20.34 4.66 -13.81
CA ILE A 55 20.71 4.00 -12.56
C ILE A 55 20.52 2.51 -12.81
N GLU A 56 21.62 1.78 -12.81
CA GLU A 56 21.57 0.34 -12.89
C GLU A 56 20.86 -0.22 -11.65
N ALA A 57 19.89 -1.11 -11.86
CA ALA A 57 19.18 -1.76 -10.77
C ALA A 57 20.14 -2.64 -9.96
N PRO A 58 20.07 -2.61 -8.61
CA PRO A 58 20.76 -3.57 -7.78
C PRO A 58 20.33 -5.01 -8.08
N ALA A 59 21.25 -5.96 -7.90
CA ALA A 59 20.94 -7.37 -8.14
C ALA A 59 19.96 -7.96 -7.11
N ARG A 60 19.98 -7.45 -5.88
CA ARG A 60 19.08 -7.91 -4.81
C ARG A 60 17.74 -7.20 -4.91
N SER A 61 16.65 -7.97 -4.91
CA SER A 61 15.30 -7.43 -4.82
C SER A 61 15.05 -6.70 -3.50
N GLY A 62 14.18 -5.69 -3.51
CA GLY A 62 13.78 -4.98 -2.30
C GLY A 62 13.33 -3.54 -2.53
N LEU A 63 13.05 -2.87 -1.42
CA LEU A 63 12.70 -1.46 -1.39
C LEU A 63 13.97 -0.62 -1.28
N TYR A 64 14.15 0.25 -2.25
CA TYR A 64 15.28 1.18 -2.31
C TYR A 64 14.80 2.62 -2.24
N TYR A 65 15.71 3.50 -1.84
CA TYR A 65 15.49 4.94 -1.87
C TYR A 65 16.68 5.66 -2.49
N LEU A 66 16.39 6.61 -3.35
CA LEU A 66 17.35 7.60 -3.83
C LEU A 66 17.36 8.76 -2.84
N HIS A 67 18.49 9.00 -2.19
CA HIS A 67 18.70 10.15 -1.31
C HIS A 67 19.29 11.30 -2.13
N ALA A 68 18.60 12.43 -2.18
CA ALA A 68 19.10 13.67 -2.72
C ALA A 68 19.47 14.62 -1.58
N LYS A 69 20.68 15.15 -1.62
CA LYS A 69 21.20 16.12 -0.64
C LYS A 69 21.70 17.36 -1.34
N GLY A 70 21.18 18.51 -0.94
CA GLY A 70 21.69 19.80 -1.37
C GLY A 70 22.84 20.31 -0.50
N GLU A 71 23.67 21.21 -1.03
CA GLU A 71 24.75 21.87 -0.28
C GLU A 71 24.24 22.62 0.96
N SER A 72 23.02 23.14 0.91
CA SER A 72 22.36 23.82 2.03
C SER A 72 21.94 22.88 3.18
N GLY A 73 22.16 21.56 3.03
CA GLY A 73 21.62 20.54 3.94
C GLY A 73 20.20 20.09 3.65
N ALA A 74 19.58 20.61 2.58
CA ALA A 74 18.30 20.11 2.14
C ALA A 74 18.38 18.62 1.79
N PHE A 75 17.38 17.86 2.21
CA PHE A 75 17.34 16.41 2.01
C PHE A 75 16.00 16.00 1.44
N PHE A 76 16.03 15.05 0.51
CA PHE A 76 14.83 14.38 0.01
C PHE A 76 15.12 12.91 -0.30
N SER A 77 14.10 12.05 -0.20
CA SER A 77 14.20 10.64 -0.54
C SER A 77 13.04 10.21 -1.45
N PHE A 78 13.37 9.39 -2.45
CA PHE A 78 12.42 8.87 -3.44
C PHE A 78 12.45 7.34 -3.43
N PRO A 79 11.31 6.64 -3.38
CA PRO A 79 11.25 5.19 -3.38
C PRO A 79 11.60 4.63 -4.76
N TRP A 80 12.11 3.41 -4.75
CA TRP A 80 12.35 2.60 -5.93
C TRP A 80 12.18 1.12 -5.60
N ILE A 81 11.22 0.48 -6.23
CA ILE A 81 10.99 -0.96 -6.12
C ILE A 81 11.90 -1.66 -7.10
N VAL A 82 12.73 -2.57 -6.60
CA VAL A 82 13.59 -3.41 -7.44
C VAL A 82 13.09 -4.84 -7.35
N ALA A 83 12.48 -5.31 -8.43
CA ALA A 83 12.08 -6.71 -8.57
C ALA A 83 13.30 -7.60 -8.84
N PRO A 84 13.26 -8.90 -8.51
CA PRO A 84 14.35 -9.81 -8.84
C PRO A 84 14.44 -10.01 -10.34
N LYS A 85 15.64 -10.29 -10.85
CA LYS A 85 15.83 -10.71 -12.24
C LYS A 85 15.20 -12.08 -12.49
N GLU A 86 15.39 -12.97 -11.53
CA GLU A 86 14.79 -14.31 -11.47
C GLU A 86 14.30 -14.53 -10.04
N PRO A 87 13.20 -15.25 -9.83
CA PRO A 87 12.70 -15.57 -8.49
C PRO A 87 13.79 -16.18 -7.61
N SER A 88 13.96 -15.63 -6.40
CA SER A 88 15.04 -16.01 -5.49
C SER A 88 14.56 -16.46 -4.10
N ALA A 89 13.28 -16.26 -3.81
CA ALA A 89 12.65 -16.60 -2.54
C ALA A 89 11.35 -17.39 -2.74
N ALA A 90 10.84 -17.99 -1.67
CA ALA A 90 9.52 -18.63 -1.68
C ALA A 90 8.37 -17.64 -1.40
N VAL A 91 8.70 -16.42 -0.99
CA VAL A 91 7.78 -15.35 -0.64
C VAL A 91 7.89 -14.22 -1.65
N ALA A 92 6.79 -13.85 -2.27
CA ALA A 92 6.65 -12.59 -2.99
C ALA A 92 5.95 -11.55 -2.08
N VAL A 93 6.39 -10.30 -2.16
CA VAL A 93 5.74 -9.16 -1.50
C VAL A 93 5.34 -8.16 -2.56
N LEU A 94 4.12 -7.64 -2.50
CA LEU A 94 3.66 -6.55 -3.36
C LEU A 94 3.81 -5.21 -2.65
N ALA A 95 4.45 -4.28 -3.31
CA ALA A 95 4.41 -2.87 -2.96
C ALA A 95 3.26 -2.20 -3.71
N ALA A 96 2.40 -1.49 -2.99
CA ALA A 96 1.15 -0.92 -3.49
C ALA A 96 1.38 0.37 -4.31
N ASN A 97 2.21 0.30 -5.35
CA ASN A 97 2.58 1.48 -6.14
C ASN A 97 1.40 2.10 -6.90
N ILE A 98 0.35 1.35 -7.16
CA ILE A 98 -0.91 1.88 -7.71
C ILE A 98 -1.56 2.81 -6.70
N ASN A 99 -1.63 2.36 -5.44
CA ASN A 99 -2.12 3.17 -4.33
C ASN A 99 -1.24 4.41 -4.09
N TRP A 100 0.10 4.26 -4.16
CA TRP A 100 0.98 5.43 -4.03
C TRP A 100 0.66 6.48 -5.10
N ASN A 101 0.46 6.07 -6.34
CA ASN A 101 0.12 6.98 -7.44
C ASN A 101 -1.26 7.64 -7.24
N ALA A 102 -2.25 6.89 -6.75
CA ALA A 102 -3.58 7.41 -6.45
C ALA A 102 -3.57 8.53 -5.40
N TYR A 103 -2.70 8.43 -4.40
CA TYR A 103 -2.51 9.42 -3.34
C TYR A 103 -1.48 10.49 -3.66
N ASN A 104 -0.72 10.36 -4.74
CA ASN A 104 0.35 11.28 -5.09
C ASN A 104 -0.19 12.61 -5.59
N ASN A 105 0.00 13.66 -4.79
CA ASN A 105 -0.46 15.01 -5.10
C ASN A 105 0.50 15.81 -5.99
N PHE A 106 1.60 15.22 -6.44
CA PHE A 106 2.56 15.95 -7.25
C PHE A 106 1.90 16.49 -8.52
N GLY A 107 2.15 17.77 -8.82
CA GLY A 107 1.51 18.45 -9.92
C GLY A 107 0.08 18.96 -9.63
N GLY A 108 -0.41 18.81 -8.40
CA GLY A 108 -1.73 19.31 -7.99
C GLY A 108 -2.87 18.36 -8.30
N ARG A 109 -2.58 17.09 -8.59
CA ARG A 109 -3.59 16.10 -8.91
C ARG A 109 -3.32 14.73 -8.28
N SER A 110 -4.37 14.17 -7.70
CA SER A 110 -4.47 12.78 -7.22
C SER A 110 -5.91 12.34 -7.34
N ASN A 111 -6.28 11.16 -6.87
CA ASN A 111 -7.68 10.77 -6.75
C ASN A 111 -8.47 11.64 -5.75
N TYR A 112 -7.80 12.40 -4.90
CA TYR A 112 -8.42 13.18 -3.81
C TYR A 112 -8.31 14.67 -4.01
N ILE A 113 -7.42 15.12 -4.89
CA ILE A 113 -7.13 16.53 -5.09
C ILE A 113 -7.11 16.83 -6.56
N HIS A 114 -8.02 17.69 -6.96
CA HIS A 114 -8.16 18.16 -8.33
C HIS A 114 -8.09 19.68 -8.30
N ALA A 115 -6.96 20.23 -8.68
CA ALA A 115 -6.85 21.67 -8.81
C ALA A 115 -7.56 22.12 -10.09
N ASP A 116 -8.60 22.92 -9.95
CA ASP A 116 -9.19 23.64 -11.06
C ASP A 116 -8.22 24.70 -11.54
N GLY A 117 -7.74 24.56 -12.78
CA GLY A 117 -6.83 25.50 -13.39
C GLY A 117 -5.38 25.32 -12.95
N PHE A 118 -4.59 26.27 -13.32
CA PHE A 118 -3.14 26.24 -13.19
C PHE A 118 -2.69 26.42 -11.74
N VAL A 119 -2.00 25.46 -11.20
CA VAL A 119 -1.34 25.62 -9.90
C VAL A 119 -0.12 26.52 -10.11
N PRO A 120 -0.02 27.69 -9.42
CA PRO A 120 1.01 28.68 -9.69
C PRO A 120 2.45 28.18 -9.53
N THR A 121 2.62 27.13 -8.71
CA THR A 121 3.89 26.45 -8.53
C THR A 121 3.63 24.98 -8.32
N PRO A 122 4.29 24.08 -9.03
CA PRO A 122 4.19 22.64 -8.81
C PRO A 122 4.60 22.31 -7.38
N THR A 123 3.88 21.39 -6.76
CA THR A 123 4.28 20.85 -5.47
C THR A 123 5.38 19.85 -5.69
N VAL A 124 6.56 20.15 -5.19
CA VAL A 124 7.69 19.22 -5.15
C VAL A 124 7.64 18.33 -3.92
N ASN A 125 6.82 18.69 -2.93
CA ASN A 125 6.66 17.93 -1.70
C ASN A 125 5.20 17.99 -1.20
N ALA A 126 4.38 17.08 -1.67
CA ALA A 126 2.96 16.99 -1.29
C ALA A 126 2.77 16.84 0.23
N ARG A 127 3.73 16.23 0.94
CA ARG A 127 3.67 16.02 2.38
C ARG A 127 3.67 17.33 3.16
N TYR A 128 4.56 18.27 2.80
CA TYR A 128 4.66 19.56 3.48
C TYR A 128 3.68 20.61 2.96
N GLU A 129 3.26 20.47 1.71
CA GLU A 129 2.36 21.42 1.05
C GLU A 129 0.91 20.89 0.96
N LEU A 130 0.58 19.86 1.72
CA LEU A 130 -0.75 19.23 1.71
C LEU A 130 -1.87 20.25 1.94
N LYS A 131 -1.66 21.24 2.79
CA LYS A 131 -2.64 22.32 3.05
C LYS A 131 -3.01 23.09 1.80
N ARG A 132 -2.09 23.24 0.86
CA ARG A 132 -2.33 23.94 -0.40
C ARG A 132 -3.36 23.23 -1.28
N TYR A 133 -3.39 21.90 -1.21
CA TYR A 133 -4.28 21.04 -1.98
C TYR A 133 -5.44 20.48 -1.16
N THR A 134 -5.52 20.79 0.12
CA THR A 134 -6.66 20.43 0.98
C THR A 134 -7.67 21.56 1.12
N ASP A 135 -7.51 22.64 0.39
CA ASP A 135 -8.56 23.66 0.28
C ASP A 135 -9.82 22.98 -0.29
N LYS A 136 -10.96 23.19 0.37
CA LYS A 136 -12.26 22.62 -0.07
C LYS A 136 -12.61 22.91 -1.52
N ARG A 137 -12.06 23.97 -2.09
CA ARG A 137 -12.22 24.34 -3.51
C ARG A 137 -11.58 23.33 -4.47
N HIS A 138 -10.63 22.54 -3.98
CA HIS A 138 -9.86 21.58 -4.77
C HIS A 138 -10.11 20.12 -4.36
N LEU A 139 -10.95 19.90 -3.35
CA LEU A 139 -11.33 18.57 -2.91
C LEU A 139 -12.58 18.13 -3.67
N LEU A 140 -12.41 17.26 -4.62
CA LEU A 140 -13.50 16.64 -5.37
C LEU A 140 -13.58 15.16 -4.99
N PHE A 141 -14.19 14.86 -3.87
CA PHE A 141 -14.40 13.46 -3.42
C PHE A 141 -15.50 12.75 -4.19
N SER A 142 -16.26 13.44 -5.02
CA SER A 142 -17.46 12.94 -5.67
C SER A 142 -17.41 12.99 -7.19
N GLU A 143 -16.22 13.08 -7.79
CA GLU A 143 -16.12 13.04 -9.23
C GLU A 143 -16.50 11.66 -9.77
N PRO A 144 -17.54 11.55 -10.57
CA PRO A 144 -17.91 10.27 -11.19
C PRO A 144 -16.91 9.80 -12.23
N ASP A 145 -16.02 10.67 -12.68
CA ASP A 145 -15.02 10.40 -13.69
C ASP A 145 -13.65 10.94 -13.28
N TYR A 146 -12.89 10.12 -12.55
CA TYR A 146 -11.54 10.50 -12.16
C TYR A 146 -10.62 10.62 -13.37
N PRO A 147 -9.82 11.69 -13.44
CA PRO A 147 -8.89 11.86 -14.53
C PRO A 147 -7.73 10.86 -14.44
N PRO A 148 -7.08 10.57 -15.59
CA PRO A 148 -5.92 9.72 -15.62
C PRO A 148 -4.78 10.23 -14.73
N LEU A 149 -4.05 9.31 -14.12
CA LEU A 149 -2.86 9.58 -13.30
C LEU A 149 -1.66 8.84 -13.87
N SER A 150 -0.56 9.57 -14.07
CA SER A 150 0.68 8.99 -14.58
C SER A 150 1.56 8.47 -13.45
N PHE A 151 2.19 7.29 -13.67
CA PHE A 151 3.31 6.82 -12.84
C PHE A 151 4.61 7.55 -13.14
N ASP A 152 4.69 8.24 -14.26
CA ASP A 152 5.88 8.94 -14.73
C ASP A 152 5.96 10.36 -14.14
N ARG A 153 5.91 10.45 -12.82
CA ARG A 153 6.03 11.68 -12.05
C ARG A 153 6.69 11.41 -10.69
N PRO A 154 7.38 12.41 -10.12
CA PRO A 154 7.96 12.27 -8.78
C PRO A 154 6.93 11.89 -7.71
N GLU A 155 7.34 11.09 -6.74
CA GLU A 155 6.51 10.64 -5.63
C GLU A 155 6.96 11.20 -4.27
N PRO A 156 6.79 12.49 -4.02
CA PRO A 156 7.17 13.12 -2.75
C PRO A 156 6.38 12.59 -1.55
N LEU A 157 5.24 11.98 -1.81
CA LEU A 157 4.38 11.34 -0.83
C LEU A 157 5.12 10.25 -0.01
N ASN A 158 6.05 9.56 -0.64
CA ASN A 158 6.79 8.44 -0.07
C ASN A 158 8.09 8.84 0.64
N PHE A 159 8.29 10.13 0.86
CA PHE A 159 9.46 10.67 1.53
C PHE A 159 9.65 10.09 2.94
N ILE A 160 10.87 9.64 3.23
CA ILE A 160 11.32 9.24 4.56
C ILE A 160 12.51 10.13 4.94
N PRO A 161 12.49 10.79 6.10
CA PRO A 161 13.63 11.57 6.59
C PRO A 161 14.91 10.73 6.68
N GLU A 162 16.07 11.39 6.47
CA GLU A 162 17.35 10.70 6.41
C GLU A 162 17.64 9.81 7.62
N ASN A 163 17.33 10.32 8.79
CA ASN A 163 17.72 9.68 10.06
C ASN A 163 16.61 8.80 10.66
N ASP A 164 15.42 8.76 10.06
CA ASP A 164 14.32 7.94 10.57
C ASP A 164 14.68 6.46 10.49
N ARG A 165 14.34 5.73 11.55
CA ARG A 165 14.46 4.27 11.66
C ARG A 165 13.11 3.62 11.42
N ILE A 166 13.12 2.35 11.13
CA ILE A 166 11.91 1.55 10.93
C ILE A 166 10.99 1.54 12.17
N THR A 167 11.58 1.70 13.35
CA THR A 167 10.89 1.75 14.65
C THR A 167 10.48 3.16 15.07
N ASP A 168 10.79 4.19 14.29
CA ASP A 168 10.36 5.54 14.61
C ASP A 168 8.90 5.76 14.17
N PRO A 169 8.12 6.54 14.92
CA PRO A 169 6.82 7.00 14.46
C PRO A 169 6.99 7.86 13.21
N ILE A 170 6.30 7.49 12.14
CA ILE A 170 6.32 8.26 10.90
C ILE A 170 5.06 9.11 10.86
N GLU A 171 5.24 10.43 10.85
CA GLU A 171 4.14 11.37 10.92
C GLU A 171 3.39 11.54 9.60
N GLY A 172 2.12 11.91 9.74
CA GLY A 172 1.31 12.45 8.68
C GLY A 172 0.59 11.41 7.83
N ARG A 173 -0.30 11.92 7.00
CA ARG A 173 -1.18 11.14 6.14
C ARG A 173 -0.40 10.22 5.21
N SER A 174 0.64 10.76 4.62
CA SER A 174 1.41 10.11 3.57
C SER A 174 2.20 8.91 4.03
N ALA A 175 2.62 8.88 5.30
CA ALA A 175 3.56 7.86 5.76
C ALA A 175 2.89 6.61 6.34
N CYS A 176 1.62 6.73 6.69
CA CYS A 176 0.92 5.67 7.43
C CYS A 176 0.31 4.58 6.54
N HIS A 177 0.22 4.79 5.22
CA HIS A 177 -0.52 3.89 4.31
C HIS A 177 0.10 3.76 2.91
N VAL A 178 1.34 4.20 2.73
CA VAL A 178 2.11 4.11 1.47
C VAL A 178 3.50 3.52 1.74
N ALA A 179 4.47 3.68 0.87
CA ALA A 179 5.78 3.03 0.96
C ALA A 179 6.44 3.04 2.35
N PRO A 180 6.39 4.13 3.16
CA PRO A 180 6.94 4.08 4.51
C PRO A 180 6.24 3.07 5.45
N ALA A 181 4.94 2.83 5.28
CA ALA A 181 4.25 1.78 6.05
C ALA A 181 4.64 0.38 5.58
N GLU A 182 4.79 0.19 4.28
CA GLU A 182 5.20 -1.08 3.67
C GLU A 182 6.66 -1.42 3.99
N TRP A 183 7.53 -0.43 4.18
CA TRP A 183 8.89 -0.64 4.69
C TRP A 183 8.88 -1.46 6.00
N ARG A 184 7.92 -1.26 6.87
CA ARG A 184 7.79 -2.01 8.12
C ARG A 184 7.56 -3.50 7.90
N THR A 185 6.79 -3.86 6.87
CA THR A 185 6.58 -5.26 6.48
C THR A 185 7.88 -5.89 5.97
N VAL A 186 8.54 -5.27 5.00
CA VAL A 186 9.77 -5.84 4.43
C VAL A 186 10.93 -5.83 5.43
N GLY A 187 11.01 -4.82 6.29
CA GLY A 187 12.01 -4.79 7.35
C GLY A 187 11.75 -5.84 8.42
N TRP A 188 10.49 -6.07 8.79
CA TRP A 188 10.12 -7.14 9.71
C TRP A 188 10.51 -8.52 9.14
N LEU A 189 10.25 -8.78 7.86
CA LEU A 189 10.68 -10.02 7.20
C LEU A 189 12.19 -10.24 7.34
N GLU A 190 13.00 -9.21 7.17
CA GLU A 190 14.45 -9.30 7.33
C GLU A 190 14.86 -9.55 8.77
N ARG A 191 14.24 -8.87 9.74
CA ARG A 191 14.49 -9.09 11.17
C ARG A 191 14.25 -10.54 11.57
N GLU A 192 13.17 -11.12 11.08
CA GLU A 192 12.79 -12.50 11.37
C GLU A 192 13.53 -13.55 10.50
N GLY A 193 14.38 -13.10 9.56
CA GLY A 193 15.21 -13.97 8.73
C GLY A 193 14.50 -14.57 7.51
N TYR A 194 13.37 -14.03 7.10
CA TYR A 194 12.65 -14.47 5.91
C TYR A 194 13.22 -13.84 4.64
N ALA A 195 13.55 -14.69 3.67
CA ALA A 195 13.86 -14.23 2.31
C ALA A 195 12.58 -13.88 1.56
N TYR A 196 12.61 -12.80 0.79
CA TYR A 196 11.50 -12.36 -0.04
C TYR A 196 11.99 -11.71 -1.34
N ASP A 197 11.13 -11.72 -2.33
CA ASP A 197 11.23 -10.93 -3.55
C ASP A 197 10.15 -9.86 -3.55
N LEU A 198 10.53 -8.60 -3.81
CA LEU A 198 9.61 -7.46 -3.83
C LEU A 198 9.23 -7.11 -5.27
N TYR A 199 7.95 -6.95 -5.51
CA TYR A 199 7.39 -6.49 -6.78
C TYR A 199 6.46 -5.30 -6.58
N ALA A 200 6.30 -4.50 -7.62
CA ALA A 200 5.23 -3.52 -7.70
C ALA A 200 3.91 -4.17 -8.13
N GLU A 201 2.78 -3.66 -7.68
CA GLU A 201 1.46 -4.11 -8.14
C GLU A 201 1.32 -4.04 -9.68
N THR A 202 1.87 -3.00 -10.31
CA THR A 202 1.92 -2.89 -11.77
C THR A 202 2.63 -4.07 -12.45
N GLN A 203 3.55 -4.74 -11.76
CA GLN A 203 4.23 -5.94 -12.28
C GLN A 203 3.37 -7.20 -12.14
N LEU A 204 2.43 -7.25 -11.20
CA LEU A 204 1.39 -8.28 -11.17
C LEU A 204 0.40 -8.07 -12.33
N ASP A 205 -0.02 -6.84 -12.58
CA ASP A 205 -0.91 -6.54 -13.72
C ASP A 205 -0.28 -6.90 -15.05
N SER A 206 0.94 -6.46 -15.30
CA SER A 206 1.66 -6.72 -16.57
C SER A 206 2.04 -8.19 -16.75
N GLY A 207 2.12 -8.99 -15.69
CA GLY A 207 2.50 -10.40 -15.70
C GLY A 207 4.01 -10.62 -15.57
N VAL A 208 4.76 -9.61 -15.18
CA VAL A 208 6.17 -9.76 -14.79
C VAL A 208 6.30 -10.61 -13.53
N LEU A 209 5.40 -10.42 -12.56
CA LEU A 209 5.27 -11.33 -11.43
C LEU A 209 4.47 -12.56 -11.86
N ASP A 210 5.14 -13.70 -11.89
CA ASP A 210 4.53 -15.01 -12.03
C ASP A 210 4.30 -15.63 -10.65
N LEU A 211 3.04 -15.69 -10.21
CA LEU A 211 2.66 -16.19 -8.89
C LEU A 211 3.01 -17.68 -8.70
N ASP A 212 3.06 -18.47 -9.77
CA ASP A 212 3.37 -19.91 -9.71
C ASP A 212 4.82 -20.20 -9.27
N GLN A 213 5.68 -19.20 -9.29
CA GLN A 213 7.05 -19.29 -8.79
C GLN A 213 7.15 -19.17 -7.27
N TYR A 214 6.05 -18.84 -6.60
CA TYR A 214 6.03 -18.52 -5.15
C TYR A 214 5.08 -19.42 -4.38
N LYS A 215 5.39 -19.66 -3.11
CA LYS A 215 4.48 -20.33 -2.17
C LYS A 215 3.53 -19.34 -1.50
N VAL A 216 4.04 -18.15 -1.19
CA VAL A 216 3.32 -17.13 -0.41
C VAL A 216 3.38 -15.80 -1.12
N LEU A 217 2.24 -15.12 -1.20
CA LEU A 217 2.15 -13.72 -1.55
C LEU A 217 1.76 -12.91 -0.30
N ILE A 218 2.49 -11.83 -0.03
CA ILE A 218 2.16 -10.85 1.01
C ILE A 218 1.75 -9.55 0.35
N ILE A 219 0.56 -9.05 0.72
CA ILE A 219 0.06 -7.73 0.37
C ILE A 219 -0.10 -6.96 1.68
N SER A 220 0.40 -5.72 1.78
CA SER A 220 0.41 -5.01 3.06
C SER A 220 0.00 -3.56 2.96
N ALA A 221 -0.24 -2.96 4.12
CA ALA A 221 -0.66 -1.58 4.32
C ALA A 221 -2.01 -1.26 3.64
N HIS A 222 -2.01 -0.66 2.45
CA HIS A 222 -3.22 -0.13 1.86
C HIS A 222 -3.28 -0.36 0.33
N PRO A 223 -3.57 -1.56 -0.14
CA PRO A 223 -3.69 -1.89 -1.55
C PRO A 223 -5.12 -1.61 -2.06
N GLU A 224 -5.59 -0.36 -1.99
CA GLU A 224 -6.99 0.03 -2.24
C GLU A 224 -7.40 -0.12 -3.72
N TYR A 225 -6.48 0.18 -4.63
CA TYR A 225 -6.74 0.32 -6.06
C TYR A 225 -6.16 -0.86 -6.83
N TRP A 226 -7.04 -1.69 -7.42
CA TRP A 226 -6.63 -2.89 -8.15
C TRP A 226 -7.30 -3.01 -9.50
N SER A 227 -6.60 -3.56 -10.50
CA SER A 227 -7.25 -3.95 -11.74
C SER A 227 -8.02 -5.27 -11.58
N ALA A 228 -9.09 -5.44 -12.34
CA ALA A 228 -9.81 -6.70 -12.38
C ALA A 228 -8.89 -7.88 -12.76
N LYS A 229 -7.93 -7.64 -13.65
CA LYS A 229 -6.95 -8.64 -14.08
C LYS A 229 -6.07 -9.12 -12.92
N MET A 230 -5.60 -8.22 -12.05
CA MET A 230 -4.83 -8.58 -10.86
C MET A 230 -5.68 -9.40 -9.88
N TYR A 231 -6.91 -8.96 -9.62
CA TYR A 231 -7.82 -9.62 -8.72
C TYR A 231 -8.12 -11.07 -9.16
N TYR A 232 -8.51 -11.27 -10.41
CA TYR A 232 -8.85 -12.62 -10.91
C TYR A 232 -7.64 -13.53 -11.02
N ARG A 233 -6.45 -13.01 -11.35
CA ARG A 233 -5.20 -13.76 -11.30
C ARG A 233 -4.88 -14.26 -9.90
N LEU A 234 -4.99 -13.37 -8.91
CA LEU A 234 -4.74 -13.74 -7.53
C LEU A 234 -5.77 -14.76 -7.04
N LYS A 235 -7.03 -14.54 -7.35
CA LYS A 235 -8.11 -15.46 -6.98
C LYS A 235 -7.91 -16.86 -7.59
N GLU A 236 -7.61 -16.94 -8.87
CA GLU A 236 -7.28 -18.20 -9.55
C GLU A 236 -6.09 -18.90 -8.88
N TRP A 237 -5.03 -18.15 -8.58
CA TRP A 237 -3.85 -18.71 -7.93
C TRP A 237 -4.16 -19.29 -6.55
N VAL A 238 -4.96 -18.59 -5.73
CA VAL A 238 -5.36 -19.07 -4.40
C VAL A 238 -6.35 -20.25 -4.50
N PHE A 239 -7.43 -20.10 -5.32
CA PHE A 239 -8.55 -21.04 -5.29
C PHE A 239 -8.35 -22.26 -6.17
N GLU A 240 -7.52 -22.20 -7.19
CA GLU A 240 -7.34 -23.30 -8.16
C GLU A 240 -5.94 -23.92 -8.09
N ARG A 241 -4.91 -23.14 -7.71
CA ARG A 241 -3.52 -23.59 -7.72
C ARG A 241 -2.92 -23.76 -6.31
N GLY A 242 -3.68 -23.53 -5.27
CA GLY A 242 -3.26 -23.74 -3.87
C GLY A 242 -2.31 -22.68 -3.32
N GLY A 243 -2.29 -21.49 -3.92
CA GLY A 243 -1.47 -20.35 -3.46
C GLY A 243 -1.83 -19.89 -2.04
N LYS A 244 -0.87 -19.32 -1.35
CA LYS A 244 -1.02 -18.85 0.03
C LYS A 244 -0.96 -17.32 0.09
N LEU A 245 -2.03 -16.69 0.54
CA LEU A 245 -2.14 -15.23 0.62
C LEU A 245 -2.09 -14.75 2.07
N MET A 246 -1.19 -13.81 2.36
CA MET A 246 -1.21 -13.01 3.58
C MET A 246 -1.60 -11.57 3.21
N TYR A 247 -2.80 -11.17 3.61
CA TYR A 247 -3.28 -9.79 3.48
C TYR A 247 -3.08 -9.06 4.81
N LEU A 248 -1.98 -8.31 4.90
CA LEU A 248 -1.55 -7.56 6.09
C LEU A 248 -1.89 -6.06 5.91
N GLY A 249 -3.12 -5.77 5.58
CA GLY A 249 -3.57 -4.43 5.25
C GLY A 249 -5.05 -4.19 5.53
N GLY A 250 -5.56 -3.02 5.15
CA GLY A 250 -6.95 -2.65 5.24
C GLY A 250 -7.43 -1.87 4.01
N ASN A 251 -8.74 -1.91 3.77
CA ASN A 251 -9.43 -1.34 2.61
C ASN A 251 -8.77 -1.76 1.28
N GLY A 252 -8.36 -3.04 1.21
CA GLY A 252 -7.70 -3.56 0.01
C GLY A 252 -8.68 -3.96 -1.07
N LEU A 253 -8.23 -3.85 -2.35
CA LEU A 253 -8.95 -4.30 -3.53
C LEU A 253 -10.33 -3.64 -3.71
N ASN A 254 -10.54 -2.50 -3.11
CA ASN A 254 -11.85 -1.86 -3.00
C ASN A 254 -12.26 -1.10 -4.26
N CYS A 255 -11.29 -0.51 -4.97
CA CYS A 255 -11.54 0.31 -6.16
C CYS A 255 -10.92 -0.31 -7.41
N GLU A 256 -11.67 -0.35 -8.51
CA GLU A 256 -11.12 -0.77 -9.79
C GLU A 256 -10.31 0.33 -10.45
N VAL A 257 -9.13 -0.05 -10.96
CA VAL A 257 -8.34 0.78 -11.88
C VAL A 257 -8.20 0.11 -13.24
N GLU A 258 -8.05 0.95 -14.27
CA GLU A 258 -7.72 0.53 -15.63
C GLU A 258 -6.38 1.16 -16.02
N PHE A 259 -5.50 0.38 -16.62
CA PHE A 259 -4.28 0.89 -17.24
C PHE A 259 -4.59 1.30 -18.67
N LEU A 260 -4.45 2.59 -18.96
CA LEU A 260 -4.64 3.14 -20.30
C LEU A 260 -3.44 2.87 -21.20
N ASP A 261 -2.27 2.83 -20.59
CA ASP A 261 -0.99 2.44 -21.19
C ASP A 261 -0.01 2.03 -20.06
N GLU A 262 1.25 1.76 -20.40
CA GLU A 262 2.29 1.34 -19.45
C GLU A 262 2.54 2.33 -18.31
N TYR A 263 2.23 3.62 -18.51
CA TYR A 263 2.55 4.68 -17.58
C TYR A 263 1.34 5.37 -16.95
N THR A 264 0.13 5.03 -17.38
CA THR A 264 -1.07 5.80 -17.03
C THR A 264 -2.18 4.90 -16.55
N MET A 265 -2.73 5.22 -15.40
CA MET A 265 -3.91 4.57 -14.85
C MET A 265 -5.10 5.53 -14.75
N LYS A 266 -6.31 4.95 -14.73
CA LYS A 266 -7.56 5.66 -14.43
C LYS A 266 -8.36 4.85 -13.41
N VAL A 267 -8.88 5.49 -12.37
CA VAL A 267 -9.85 4.86 -11.47
C VAL A 267 -11.20 4.81 -12.15
N LYS A 268 -11.80 3.63 -12.23
CA LYS A 268 -13.06 3.41 -12.96
C LYS A 268 -14.29 3.63 -12.11
N ASN A 269 -14.24 3.22 -10.88
CA ASN A 269 -15.38 3.25 -9.98
C ASN A 269 -15.11 4.15 -8.77
N GLY A 270 -14.95 5.41 -9.06
CA GLY A 270 -14.85 6.45 -8.05
C GLY A 270 -16.11 6.53 -7.16
N ASP A 271 -16.06 7.44 -6.24
CA ASP A 271 -17.08 7.62 -5.23
C ASP A 271 -18.38 8.22 -5.79
N GLN A 272 -19.11 7.57 -6.64
CA GLN A 272 -20.33 8.01 -7.33
C GLN A 272 -21.31 8.87 -6.45
N GLY A 273 -20.75 9.76 -5.62
CA GLY A 273 -21.48 10.75 -4.83
C GLY A 273 -22.11 10.27 -3.52
N GLY A 274 -21.77 9.09 -3.04
CA GLY A 274 -22.48 8.56 -1.88
C GLY A 274 -21.71 7.70 -0.88
N GLY A 275 -20.42 7.46 -1.15
CA GLY A 275 -19.57 6.63 -0.26
C GLY A 275 -20.13 5.23 0.03
N PHE A 276 -19.63 4.59 1.05
CA PHE A 276 -20.06 3.24 1.47
C PHE A 276 -21.54 3.18 1.82
N SER A 277 -22.11 4.23 2.38
CA SER A 277 -23.55 4.28 2.72
C SER A 277 -24.44 4.17 1.49
N HIS A 278 -23.98 4.65 0.34
CA HIS A 278 -24.69 4.47 -0.94
C HIS A 278 -24.57 3.02 -1.43
N LEU A 279 -23.38 2.44 -1.38
CA LEU A 279 -23.14 1.05 -1.76
C LEU A 279 -24.03 0.09 -0.98
N GLN A 280 -24.12 0.25 0.33
CA GLN A 280 -24.99 -0.56 1.18
C GLN A 280 -26.48 -0.46 0.77
N LYS A 281 -26.97 0.72 0.41
CA LYS A 281 -28.36 0.91 -0.04
C LYS A 281 -28.70 0.16 -1.32
N ILE A 282 -27.72 -0.05 -2.18
CA ILE A 282 -27.89 -0.80 -3.44
C ILE A 282 -27.44 -2.26 -3.32
N GLY A 283 -27.12 -2.72 -2.10
CA GLY A 283 -26.72 -4.10 -1.83
C GLY A 283 -25.33 -4.46 -2.31
N LYS A 284 -24.42 -3.49 -2.36
CA LYS A 284 -23.02 -3.65 -2.73
C LYS A 284 -22.11 -3.49 -1.51
N GLU A 285 -21.03 -4.23 -1.47
CA GLU A 285 -20.10 -4.25 -0.35
C GLU A 285 -18.90 -3.31 -0.57
N SER A 286 -18.51 -3.11 -1.82
CA SER A 286 -17.37 -2.26 -2.18
C SER A 286 -17.58 -1.60 -3.56
N ARG A 287 -16.68 -0.69 -3.91
CA ARG A 287 -16.66 -0.10 -5.25
C ARG A 287 -16.28 -1.13 -6.31
N PHE A 288 -15.40 -2.06 -5.96
CA PHE A 288 -15.02 -3.16 -6.86
C PHE A 288 -16.23 -4.08 -7.15
N ASP A 289 -17.07 -4.32 -6.14
CA ASP A 289 -18.32 -5.10 -6.29
C ASP A 289 -19.35 -4.44 -7.21
N LEU A 290 -19.25 -3.14 -7.50
CA LEU A 290 -20.14 -2.50 -8.49
C LEU A 290 -20.04 -3.12 -9.88
N CYS A 291 -18.84 -3.54 -10.28
CA CYS A 291 -18.57 -4.03 -11.62
C CYS A 291 -18.22 -5.52 -11.65
N HIS A 292 -17.83 -6.09 -10.51
CA HIS A 292 -17.31 -7.45 -10.39
C HIS A 292 -18.00 -8.20 -9.25
N GLU A 293 -17.25 -8.52 -8.21
CA GLU A 293 -17.72 -9.22 -7.01
C GLU A 293 -17.02 -8.64 -5.77
N SER A 294 -17.59 -8.89 -4.59
CA SER A 294 -16.95 -8.47 -3.34
C SER A 294 -15.57 -9.10 -3.18
N GLU A 295 -14.60 -8.29 -2.81
CA GLU A 295 -13.26 -8.75 -2.44
C GLU A 295 -13.25 -9.67 -1.23
N ALA A 296 -14.31 -9.63 -0.41
CA ALA A 296 -14.50 -10.57 0.69
C ALA A 296 -14.51 -12.04 0.24
N LYS A 297 -14.90 -12.31 -1.01
CA LYS A 297 -14.82 -13.67 -1.57
C LYS A 297 -13.40 -14.21 -1.66
N LEU A 298 -12.42 -13.33 -1.80
CA LEU A 298 -10.99 -13.68 -1.81
C LEU A 298 -10.36 -13.47 -0.45
N LEU A 299 -10.51 -12.28 0.12
CA LEU A 299 -9.81 -11.88 1.36
C LEU A 299 -10.48 -12.42 2.63
N GLY A 300 -11.76 -12.78 2.56
CA GLY A 300 -12.57 -13.11 3.73
C GLY A 300 -13.15 -11.87 4.43
N VAL A 301 -12.72 -10.68 4.06
CA VAL A 301 -13.12 -9.40 4.66
C VAL A 301 -13.26 -8.31 3.58
N THR A 302 -14.04 -7.27 3.87
CA THR A 302 -14.14 -6.05 3.07
C THR A 302 -14.24 -4.82 3.96
N CYS A 303 -13.89 -3.67 3.44
CA CYS A 303 -13.85 -2.41 4.18
C CYS A 303 -15.22 -2.02 4.75
N SER A 304 -15.20 -1.50 5.96
CA SER A 304 -16.39 -0.99 6.67
C SER A 304 -16.14 0.43 7.16
N GLU A 305 -17.12 1.30 6.97
CA GLU A 305 -17.07 2.67 7.52
C GLU A 305 -17.15 2.69 9.05
N THR A 306 -17.61 1.62 9.70
CA THR A 306 -17.77 1.59 11.15
C THR A 306 -16.40 1.56 11.83
N GLY A 307 -16.11 2.56 12.66
CA GLY A 307 -14.82 2.72 13.33
C GLY A 307 -13.70 3.24 12.44
N ILE A 308 -14.01 3.70 11.22
CA ILE A 308 -13.03 4.32 10.31
C ILE A 308 -12.31 5.50 10.97
N MET A 309 -11.03 5.69 10.66
CA MET A 309 -10.18 6.76 11.21
C MET A 309 -9.99 6.70 12.73
N THR A 310 -10.13 5.52 13.33
CA THR A 310 -9.80 5.24 14.72
C THR A 310 -8.69 4.22 14.83
N GLY A 311 -8.06 4.08 16.00
CA GLY A 311 -7.05 3.06 16.31
C GLY A 311 -7.35 2.36 17.61
N ALA A 312 -7.20 1.03 17.65
CA ALA A 312 -7.44 0.21 18.82
C ALA A 312 -6.60 -1.10 18.78
N PRO A 313 -6.39 -1.78 19.91
CA PRO A 313 -5.87 -3.15 19.90
C PRO A 313 -6.92 -4.15 19.42
N TYR A 314 -6.48 -5.40 19.22
CA TYR A 314 -7.36 -6.54 18.96
C TYR A 314 -7.71 -7.29 20.23
N ARG A 315 -8.83 -8.00 20.20
CA ARG A 315 -9.21 -9.02 21.18
C ARG A 315 -9.19 -10.40 20.53
N ALA A 316 -8.47 -11.35 21.13
CA ALA A 316 -8.46 -12.72 20.69
C ALA A 316 -9.81 -13.40 20.94
N LEU A 317 -10.34 -14.10 19.95
CA LEU A 317 -11.63 -14.81 20.01
C LEU A 317 -11.47 -16.33 19.96
N LYS A 318 -10.39 -16.83 19.34
CA LYS A 318 -10.04 -18.25 19.21
C LYS A 318 -8.55 -18.44 19.49
N ALA A 319 -8.11 -18.19 20.71
CA ALA A 319 -6.70 -18.22 21.10
C ALA A 319 -6.07 -19.63 21.07
N ASP A 320 -6.86 -20.68 21.00
CA ASP A 320 -6.43 -22.06 20.78
C ASP A 320 -6.09 -22.36 19.31
N HIS A 321 -6.45 -21.48 18.39
CA HIS A 321 -6.10 -21.64 16.98
C HIS A 321 -4.58 -21.54 16.79
N TRP A 322 -4.00 -22.33 15.89
CA TRP A 322 -2.55 -22.42 15.62
C TRP A 322 -1.90 -21.06 15.31
N VAL A 323 -2.63 -20.12 14.80
CA VAL A 323 -2.19 -18.73 14.52
C VAL A 323 -1.63 -18.06 15.78
N PHE A 324 -2.20 -18.36 16.96
CA PHE A 324 -1.78 -17.80 18.24
C PHE A 324 -0.76 -18.65 18.99
N ALA A 325 -0.24 -19.71 18.38
CA ALA A 325 0.73 -20.59 19.04
C ALA A 325 1.94 -19.82 19.56
N GLY A 326 2.29 -20.04 20.83
CA GLY A 326 3.44 -19.40 21.48
C GLY A 326 3.27 -17.91 21.83
N THR A 327 2.09 -17.32 21.66
CA THR A 327 1.79 -15.94 22.13
C THR A 327 1.44 -15.89 23.62
N GLY A 328 0.96 -17.00 24.19
CA GLY A 328 0.43 -17.04 25.56
C GLY A 328 -0.97 -16.43 25.74
N LEU A 329 -1.58 -15.93 24.65
CA LEU A 329 -2.92 -15.33 24.67
C LEU A 329 -3.99 -16.38 24.97
N LYS A 330 -5.07 -15.92 25.59
CA LYS A 330 -6.31 -16.67 25.84
C LYS A 330 -7.48 -15.94 25.17
N ASP A 331 -8.61 -16.63 25.04
CA ASP A 331 -9.84 -16.00 24.56
C ASP A 331 -10.23 -14.82 25.45
N GLY A 332 -10.45 -13.67 24.81
CA GLY A 332 -10.73 -12.40 25.46
C GLY A 332 -9.52 -11.52 25.73
N ASP A 333 -8.29 -12.05 25.67
CA ASP A 333 -7.09 -11.24 25.88
C ASP A 333 -6.90 -10.20 24.77
N ILE A 334 -6.27 -9.08 25.14
CA ILE A 334 -6.00 -7.94 24.26
C ILE A 334 -4.55 -8.01 23.78
N PHE A 335 -4.31 -7.68 22.51
CA PHE A 335 -2.98 -7.63 21.91
C PHE A 335 -2.92 -6.59 20.78
N GLY A 336 -1.72 -6.25 20.34
CA GLY A 336 -1.53 -5.25 19.30
C GLY A 336 -1.72 -3.80 19.81
N GLU A 337 -1.41 -3.56 21.07
CA GLU A 337 -1.46 -2.22 21.69
C GLU A 337 -0.30 -1.34 21.24
N ASN A 338 0.86 -1.94 20.94
CA ASN A 338 2.05 -1.24 20.49
C ASN A 338 1.99 -1.05 18.98
N CYS A 339 1.83 0.20 18.53
CA CYS A 339 1.71 0.53 17.11
C CYS A 339 2.33 1.90 16.80
N LEU A 340 3.09 1.96 15.72
CA LEU A 340 3.77 3.17 15.25
C LEU A 340 2.89 4.03 14.33
N HIS A 341 1.61 3.69 14.18
CA HIS A 341 0.69 4.40 13.30
C HIS A 341 0.22 5.71 13.91
N MET A 342 0.70 6.84 13.40
CA MET A 342 0.47 8.15 14.02
C MET A 342 -0.81 8.85 13.59
N ARG A 343 -1.37 8.49 12.42
CA ARG A 343 -2.62 9.10 11.96
C ARG A 343 -3.84 8.65 12.77
N CYS A 344 -3.86 7.38 13.16
CA CYS A 344 -4.91 6.78 13.99
C CYS A 344 -4.21 6.00 15.11
N PRO A 345 -3.70 6.69 16.14
CA PRO A 345 -3.01 6.03 17.23
C PRO A 345 -3.99 5.19 18.07
N GLY A 346 -3.47 4.17 18.76
CA GLY A 346 -4.26 3.37 19.71
C GLY A 346 -4.12 1.87 19.53
N GLY A 347 -3.49 1.38 18.46
CA GLY A 347 -3.24 -0.04 18.30
C GLY A 347 -3.18 -0.49 16.84
N ALA A 348 -3.05 -1.80 16.65
CA ALA A 348 -2.83 -2.45 15.36
C ALA A 348 -4.10 -2.59 14.50
N SER A 349 -5.29 -2.36 15.06
CA SER A 349 -6.56 -2.28 14.33
C SER A 349 -6.91 -0.81 14.10
N GLY A 350 -6.86 -0.33 12.87
CA GLY A 350 -7.16 1.08 12.66
C GLY A 350 -6.91 1.64 11.28
N HIS A 351 -7.16 2.93 11.17
CA HIS A 351 -7.21 3.77 10.01
C HIS A 351 -8.44 3.41 9.17
N GLU A 352 -8.37 2.46 8.30
CA GLU A 352 -9.50 1.81 7.64
C GLU A 352 -9.45 0.33 7.99
N THR A 353 -10.62 -0.23 8.26
CA THR A 353 -10.74 -1.59 8.80
C THR A 353 -11.74 -2.42 8.03
N ASP A 354 -11.40 -3.69 7.85
CA ASP A 354 -12.21 -4.63 7.08
C ASP A 354 -12.87 -5.65 8.01
N LYS A 355 -14.04 -6.13 7.59
CA LYS A 355 -14.87 -7.10 8.32
C LYS A 355 -15.36 -8.21 7.42
N MET A 356 -15.69 -9.32 8.03
CA MET A 356 -16.46 -10.39 7.37
C MET A 356 -17.85 -9.89 6.95
N THR A 357 -18.32 -10.41 5.83
CA THR A 357 -19.63 -10.11 5.27
C THR A 357 -20.35 -11.38 4.81
N VAL A 358 -21.50 -11.24 4.22
CA VAL A 358 -22.22 -12.36 3.60
C VAL A 358 -21.47 -12.97 2.41
N SER A 359 -20.53 -12.24 1.82
CA SER A 359 -19.70 -12.71 0.71
C SER A 359 -18.43 -13.45 1.17
N SER A 360 -18.10 -13.42 2.46
CA SER A 360 -16.96 -14.17 2.99
C SER A 360 -17.12 -15.66 2.78
N PRO A 361 -16.06 -16.42 2.47
CA PRO A 361 -16.14 -17.88 2.28
C PRO A 361 -16.79 -18.58 3.48
N ALA A 362 -17.61 -19.58 3.22
CA ALA A 362 -18.36 -20.29 4.28
C ALA A 362 -17.47 -20.94 5.37
N GLY A 363 -16.21 -21.28 5.03
CA GLY A 363 -15.21 -21.78 5.97
C GLY A 363 -14.32 -20.70 6.59
N CYS A 364 -14.63 -19.43 6.40
CA CYS A 364 -13.83 -18.34 6.96
C CYS A 364 -14.01 -18.26 8.47
N GLU A 365 -12.89 -18.31 9.19
CA GLU A 365 -12.84 -18.29 10.65
C GLU A 365 -12.47 -16.91 11.16
N LEU A 366 -13.31 -16.32 12.02
CA LEU A 366 -12.99 -15.12 12.76
C LEU A 366 -12.11 -15.46 13.97
N LEU A 367 -10.88 -14.95 13.98
CA LEU A 367 -9.87 -15.27 15.00
C LEU A 367 -9.72 -14.16 16.04
N ALA A 368 -9.81 -12.91 15.63
CA ALA A 368 -9.74 -11.76 16.52
C ALA A 368 -10.50 -10.56 15.94
N LYS A 369 -10.87 -9.62 16.79
CA LYS A 369 -11.59 -8.41 16.42
C LYS A 369 -10.97 -7.18 17.07
N GLY A 370 -10.83 -6.09 16.32
CA GLY A 370 -10.43 -4.78 16.81
C GLY A 370 -11.45 -4.19 17.79
N LEU A 371 -10.95 -3.43 18.75
CA LEU A 371 -11.75 -2.79 19.80
C LEU A 371 -12.12 -1.34 19.46
N ASN A 372 -12.13 -1.00 18.19
CA ASN A 372 -12.51 0.32 17.72
C ASN A 372 -13.96 0.67 18.11
N PRO A 373 -14.32 1.96 18.27
CA PRO A 373 -15.66 2.37 18.66
C PRO A 373 -16.74 1.94 17.65
N ASP A 374 -18.00 2.01 18.07
CA ASP A 374 -19.20 1.79 17.25
C ASP A 374 -19.27 0.39 16.62
N ASP A 375 -18.80 -0.62 17.37
CA ASP A 375 -18.63 -1.99 16.86
C ASP A 375 -17.73 -2.06 15.60
N GLY A 376 -16.90 -1.05 15.43
CA GLY A 376 -15.89 -0.96 14.39
C GLY A 376 -14.74 -1.94 14.63
N GLY A 377 -13.67 -1.73 13.90
CA GLY A 377 -12.44 -2.50 14.07
C GLY A 377 -12.29 -3.63 13.09
N ALA A 378 -11.02 -3.89 12.82
CA ALA A 378 -10.60 -4.91 11.90
C ALA A 378 -10.90 -6.32 12.41
N GLU A 379 -11.18 -7.23 11.51
CA GLU A 379 -11.35 -8.64 11.82
C GLU A 379 -10.18 -9.44 11.25
N ILE A 380 -9.47 -10.16 12.13
CA ILE A 380 -8.44 -11.14 11.73
C ILE A 380 -9.15 -12.43 11.39
N VAL A 381 -8.97 -12.87 10.14
CA VAL A 381 -9.63 -14.07 9.62
C VAL A 381 -8.65 -15.03 8.97
N TYR A 382 -9.06 -16.30 8.88
CA TYR A 382 -8.36 -17.33 8.16
C TYR A 382 -9.35 -18.24 7.44
N HIS A 383 -9.04 -18.64 6.21
CA HIS A 383 -9.78 -19.67 5.50
C HIS A 383 -8.90 -20.48 4.55
N CYS A 384 -9.37 -21.67 4.21
CA CYS A 384 -8.75 -22.55 3.21
C CYS A 384 -9.67 -22.74 2.00
N THR A 385 -9.08 -23.15 0.90
CA THR A 385 -9.79 -23.55 -0.33
C THR A 385 -9.65 -25.06 -0.53
N ASP A 386 -10.52 -25.63 -1.35
CA ASP A 386 -10.49 -27.07 -1.70
C ASP A 386 -9.21 -27.48 -2.44
N SER A 387 -8.57 -26.56 -3.12
CA SER A 387 -7.29 -26.75 -3.82
C SER A 387 -6.08 -26.76 -2.87
N GLY A 388 -6.30 -26.48 -1.57
CA GLY A 388 -5.23 -26.31 -0.58
C GLY A 388 -4.67 -24.88 -0.53
N GLY A 389 -5.27 -23.91 -1.19
CA GLY A 389 -4.99 -22.49 -0.97
C GLY A 389 -5.36 -22.06 0.45
N GLU A 390 -4.66 -21.09 0.98
CA GLU A 390 -4.92 -20.55 2.32
C GLU A 390 -4.85 -19.03 2.29
N VAL A 391 -5.75 -18.37 3.02
CA VAL A 391 -5.77 -16.92 3.16
C VAL A 391 -5.79 -16.54 4.64
N PHE A 392 -4.88 -15.67 5.00
CA PHE A 392 -4.86 -14.98 6.28
C PHE A 392 -4.99 -13.48 6.05
N ALA A 393 -6.01 -12.87 6.63
CA ALA A 393 -6.27 -11.45 6.49
C ALA A 393 -6.40 -10.78 7.86
N VAL A 394 -5.85 -9.57 8.00
CA VAL A 394 -5.85 -8.83 9.27
C VAL A 394 -6.80 -7.63 9.26
N GLY A 395 -7.24 -7.22 8.06
CA GLY A 395 -8.25 -6.18 7.87
C GLY A 395 -7.89 -4.79 8.41
N SER A 396 -6.60 -4.41 8.44
CA SER A 396 -6.18 -3.12 9.04
C SER A 396 -4.97 -2.50 8.38
N ILE A 397 -5.08 -1.22 8.01
CA ILE A 397 -3.95 -0.41 7.53
C ILE A 397 -2.88 -0.24 8.63
N SER A 398 -3.28 -0.21 9.89
CA SER A 398 -2.35 0.01 11.02
C SER A 398 -1.49 -1.21 11.35
N TYR A 399 -1.89 -2.41 10.94
CA TYR A 399 -1.23 -3.67 11.32
C TYR A 399 0.28 -3.72 10.99
N PRO A 400 0.75 -3.34 9.80
CA PRO A 400 2.18 -3.31 9.50
C PRO A 400 2.99 -2.42 10.43
N SER A 401 2.37 -1.38 10.96
CA SER A 401 3.00 -0.46 11.91
C SER A 401 3.18 -1.04 13.32
N ALA A 402 2.55 -2.17 13.63
CA ALA A 402 2.75 -2.91 14.85
C ALA A 402 3.82 -4.01 14.73
N LEU A 403 4.06 -4.55 13.52
CA LEU A 403 5.03 -5.62 13.28
C LEU A 403 6.41 -5.41 13.93
N PRO A 404 7.01 -4.20 13.87
CA PRO A 404 8.32 -3.95 14.46
C PRO A 404 8.33 -3.90 16.00
N VAL A 405 7.18 -3.63 16.65
CA VAL A 405 7.12 -3.19 18.05
C VAL A 405 6.15 -3.95 18.95
N ASP A 406 5.32 -4.84 18.38
CA ASP A 406 4.38 -5.66 19.15
C ASP A 406 4.70 -7.15 18.97
N ASP A 407 5.09 -7.80 20.08
CA ASP A 407 5.55 -9.19 20.06
C ASP A 407 4.44 -10.17 19.68
N ALA A 408 3.19 -9.92 20.09
CA ALA A 408 2.08 -10.79 19.75
C ALA A 408 1.76 -10.71 18.25
N ILE A 409 1.70 -9.50 17.70
CA ILE A 409 1.50 -9.26 16.25
C ILE A 409 2.63 -9.92 15.44
N SER A 410 3.88 -9.71 15.85
CA SER A 410 5.04 -10.33 15.20
C SER A 410 4.96 -11.87 15.24
N ARG A 411 4.65 -12.45 16.39
CA ARG A 411 4.53 -13.91 16.57
C ARG A 411 3.40 -14.50 15.73
N ILE A 412 2.22 -13.89 15.74
CA ILE A 412 1.06 -14.31 14.94
C ILE A 412 1.45 -14.33 13.45
N THR A 413 2.04 -13.26 12.96
CA THR A 413 2.46 -13.15 11.56
C THR A 413 3.51 -14.19 11.18
N ALA A 414 4.48 -14.44 12.09
CA ALA A 414 5.49 -15.48 11.90
C ALA A 414 4.89 -16.90 11.88
N ASN A 415 3.93 -17.18 12.75
CA ASN A 415 3.24 -18.47 12.76
C ASN A 415 2.54 -18.76 11.43
N VAL A 416 1.84 -17.74 10.88
CA VAL A 416 1.16 -17.87 9.58
C VAL A 416 2.18 -18.09 8.47
N LEU A 417 3.21 -17.27 8.40
CA LEU A 417 4.21 -17.37 7.34
C LEU A 417 4.95 -18.69 7.39
N ASN A 418 5.34 -19.18 8.58
CA ASN A 418 5.98 -20.48 8.75
C ASN A 418 5.10 -21.63 8.26
N ARG A 419 3.80 -21.62 8.61
CA ARG A 419 2.86 -22.62 8.14
C ARG A 419 2.70 -22.59 6.62
N PHE A 420 2.64 -21.41 6.03
CA PHE A 420 2.46 -21.24 4.59
C PHE A 420 3.71 -21.65 3.79
N LEU A 421 4.86 -21.57 4.41
CA LEU A 421 6.13 -22.04 3.82
C LEU A 421 6.29 -23.57 3.89
N GLY A 422 5.64 -24.25 4.82
CA GLY A 422 5.66 -25.72 5.03
C GLY A 422 6.67 -26.14 6.04
#